data_ae0f5caf1404c3914854dc7f5ab5b6a2
#
_entry.id   ae0f5caf1404c3914854dc7f5ab5b6a2
#
_cell.length_a   1.000
_cell.length_b   1.000
_cell.length_c   1.000
_cell.angle_alpha   90.00
_cell.angle_beta   90.00
_cell.angle_gamma   90.00
#
_symmetry.space_group_name_H-M   'P 1'
#
loop_
_entity.id
_entity.type
_entity.pdbx_description
1 polymer ?
#
loop_
_entity_poly.entity_id
_entity_poly.type
_entity_poly.pdbx_seq_one_letter_code
_entity_poly.pdbx_strand_id
1 'polypeptide(L)'
;PPIHSSAASDVYKRQTLTGVMLVIKHSAREELYRGVTEISGEGIPAALARHLSSSSQVETALRFSVRAEEGAVHAAGLLVERLPAATGLASLSPEEFAETYGTLPQADPAALFAEVDADRLLGHDLLSAETRPVTWRCRCSQPRVEGMLASLGVAELQSMLAEDNGAGITCHFCNLQYTVTGERLAEIITALSADA
;
A
#
# COMPACT_ATOMS: atom_id res chain seq x y z
N PRO A 1 23.96 -7.52 -3.72
CA PRO A 1 24.18 -8.89 -3.33
C PRO A 1 23.04 -9.76 -3.85
N PRO A 2 23.31 -10.91 -4.44
CA PRO A 2 22.27 -11.75 -5.00
C PRO A 2 21.40 -12.33 -3.88
N ILE A 3 20.09 -12.23 -4.05
CA ILE A 3 19.13 -12.89 -3.18
C ILE A 3 19.15 -14.37 -3.56
N HIS A 4 19.87 -15.18 -2.79
CA HIS A 4 19.94 -16.61 -3.00
C HIS A 4 19.07 -17.36 -2.02
N SER A 5 18.27 -18.16 -2.54
CA SER A 5 17.92 -19.55 -2.36
C SER A 5 16.42 -19.79 -2.30
N SER A 6 15.97 -20.73 -3.11
CA SER A 6 14.63 -21.30 -3.12
C SER A 6 14.18 -21.82 -1.73
N ALA A 7 15.11 -22.23 -0.88
CA ALA A 7 14.82 -22.67 0.47
C ALA A 7 14.35 -21.54 1.40
N ALA A 8 14.89 -20.32 1.27
CA ALA A 8 14.43 -19.18 2.05
C ALA A 8 13.01 -18.74 1.63
N SER A 9 12.67 -18.83 0.34
CA SER A 9 11.33 -18.51 -0.14
C SER A 9 10.26 -19.49 0.36
N ASP A 10 10.62 -20.76 0.54
CA ASP A 10 9.68 -21.78 1.05
C ASP A 10 9.45 -21.68 2.56
N VAL A 11 10.42 -21.22 3.32
CA VAL A 11 10.26 -20.95 4.75
C VAL A 11 9.36 -19.72 4.95
N TYR A 12 9.49 -18.68 4.13
CA TYR A 12 8.62 -17.50 4.18
C TYR A 12 7.16 -17.81 3.78
N LYS A 13 6.95 -18.70 2.82
CA LYS A 13 5.62 -19.12 2.37
C LYS A 13 4.84 -19.93 3.42
N ARG A 14 5.53 -20.52 4.39
CA ARG A 14 4.93 -21.37 5.45
C ARG A 14 4.73 -20.65 6.78
N GLN A 15 5.22 -19.43 6.94
CA GLN A 15 4.99 -18.68 8.17
C GLN A 15 3.55 -18.18 8.19
N THR A 16 2.79 -18.67 9.14
CA THR A 16 1.47 -18.13 9.48
C THR A 16 1.67 -16.71 9.97
N LEU A 17 1.30 -15.73 9.16
CA LEU A 17 1.40 -14.34 9.55
C LEU A 17 0.37 -14.05 10.64
N THR A 18 0.85 -13.65 11.80
CA THR A 18 0.01 -13.17 12.91
C THR A 18 0.45 -11.77 13.30
N GLY A 19 -0.49 -10.95 13.71
CA GLY A 19 -0.18 -9.57 14.11
C GLY A 19 -1.37 -8.64 13.97
N VAL A 20 -1.06 -7.38 13.79
CA VAL A 20 -2.07 -6.30 13.69
C VAL A 20 -1.84 -5.52 12.39
N MET A 21 -2.90 -5.36 11.62
CA MET A 21 -2.94 -4.52 10.43
C MET A 21 -3.61 -3.20 10.76
N LEU A 22 -2.91 -2.11 10.50
CA LEU A 22 -3.44 -0.75 10.60
C LEU A 22 -3.82 -0.25 9.21
N VAL A 23 -5.08 0.10 9.03
CA VAL A 23 -5.59 0.70 7.78
C VAL A 23 -5.91 2.16 8.03
N ILE A 24 -5.26 3.04 7.27
CA ILE A 24 -5.43 4.48 7.39
C ILE A 24 -5.88 5.03 6.04
N LYS A 25 -7.01 5.73 6.02
CA LYS A 25 -7.50 6.46 4.86
C LYS A 25 -7.23 7.95 5.04
N HIS A 26 -6.57 8.55 4.05
CA HIS A 26 -6.29 9.98 4.05
C HIS A 26 -6.99 10.67 2.88
N SER A 27 -7.47 11.89 3.13
CA SER A 27 -7.67 12.88 2.07
C SER A 27 -6.35 13.61 1.79
N ALA A 28 -6.39 14.60 0.89
CA ALA A 28 -5.19 15.41 0.61
C ALA A 28 -4.71 16.22 1.84
N ARG A 29 -5.53 16.42 2.85
CA ARG A 29 -5.29 17.34 3.98
C ARG A 29 -5.43 16.71 5.36
N GLU A 30 -6.18 15.61 5.50
CA GLU A 30 -6.49 15.05 6.81
C GLU A 30 -6.63 13.53 6.78
N GLU A 31 -6.45 12.90 7.92
CA GLU A 31 -6.78 11.50 8.13
C GLU A 31 -8.31 11.37 8.25
N LEU A 32 -8.92 10.62 7.34
CA LEU A 32 -10.36 10.41 7.31
C LEU A 32 -10.80 9.24 8.18
N TYR A 33 -9.93 8.24 8.32
CA TYR A 33 -10.27 6.99 8.98
C TYR A 33 -9.01 6.25 9.40
N ARG A 34 -9.06 5.66 10.59
CA ARG A 34 -8.05 4.73 11.09
C ARG A 34 -8.74 3.51 11.67
N GLY A 35 -8.40 2.34 11.16
CA GLY A 35 -8.93 1.07 11.64
C GLY A 35 -7.84 0.06 11.92
N VAL A 36 -8.08 -0.81 12.89
CA VAL A 36 -7.16 -1.86 13.32
C VAL A 36 -7.83 -3.21 13.14
N THR A 37 -7.11 -4.18 12.56
CA THR A 37 -7.61 -5.54 12.37
C THR A 37 -6.52 -6.54 12.72
N GLU A 38 -6.87 -7.54 13.51
CA GLU A 38 -5.98 -8.64 13.84
C GLU A 38 -5.81 -9.57 12.63
N ILE A 39 -4.58 -10.06 12.44
CA ILE A 39 -4.25 -11.10 11.47
C ILE A 39 -3.98 -12.38 12.26
N SER A 40 -4.86 -13.37 12.15
CA SER A 40 -4.84 -14.60 12.95
C SER A 40 -4.46 -15.84 12.12
N GLY A 41 -3.56 -15.66 11.15
CA GLY A 41 -3.05 -16.76 10.33
C GLY A 41 -3.73 -16.98 8.99
N GLU A 42 -4.84 -16.28 8.71
CA GLU A 42 -5.54 -16.29 7.42
C GLU A 42 -4.81 -15.52 6.31
N GLY A 43 -3.80 -14.77 6.67
CA GLY A 43 -3.02 -13.92 5.77
C GLY A 43 -3.62 -12.52 5.52
N ILE A 44 -2.81 -11.67 4.90
CA ILE A 44 -3.15 -10.26 4.66
C ILE A 44 -4.41 -10.08 3.80
N PRO A 45 -4.61 -10.81 2.68
CA PRO A 45 -5.80 -10.61 1.85
C PRO A 45 -7.11 -10.85 2.59
N ALA A 46 -7.19 -11.93 3.36
CA ALA A 46 -8.39 -12.26 4.12
C ALA A 46 -8.63 -11.28 5.27
N ALA A 47 -7.59 -10.89 6.00
CA ALA A 47 -7.68 -9.89 7.05
C ALA A 47 -8.14 -8.52 6.50
N LEU A 48 -7.63 -8.12 5.33
CA LEU A 48 -8.03 -6.87 4.68
C LEU A 48 -9.48 -6.94 4.16
N ALA A 49 -9.89 -8.06 3.56
CA ALA A 49 -11.27 -8.25 3.13
C ALA A 49 -12.24 -8.14 4.32
N ARG A 50 -11.93 -8.82 5.44
CA ARG A 50 -12.70 -8.72 6.68
C ARG A 50 -12.75 -7.29 7.21
N HIS A 51 -11.63 -6.57 7.19
CA HIS A 51 -11.56 -5.17 7.60
C HIS A 51 -12.47 -4.29 6.72
N LEU A 52 -12.39 -4.43 5.41
CA LEU A 52 -13.20 -3.66 4.48
C LEU A 52 -14.70 -3.96 4.66
N SER A 53 -15.05 -5.25 4.77
CA SER A 53 -16.45 -5.66 5.01
C SER A 53 -16.99 -5.07 6.31
N SER A 54 -16.23 -5.11 7.40
CA SER A 54 -16.67 -4.60 8.70
C SER A 54 -16.71 -3.06 8.74
N SER A 55 -15.76 -2.38 8.09
CA SER A 55 -15.65 -0.91 8.13
C SER A 55 -16.59 -0.20 7.16
N SER A 56 -16.86 -0.81 6.00
CA SER A 56 -17.75 -0.24 4.97
C SER A 56 -19.16 -0.80 5.03
N GLN A 57 -19.37 -1.88 5.79
CA GLN A 57 -20.62 -2.67 5.80
C GLN A 57 -20.99 -3.19 4.40
N VAL A 58 -19.98 -3.39 3.56
CA VAL A 58 -20.10 -3.92 2.21
C VAL A 58 -19.30 -5.23 2.15
N GLU A 59 -19.94 -6.30 1.78
CA GLU A 59 -19.25 -7.59 1.64
C GLU A 59 -18.19 -7.49 0.58
N THR A 60 -16.98 -7.90 0.95
CA THR A 60 -15.78 -7.70 0.16
C THR A 60 -15.01 -9.01 0.02
N ALA A 61 -14.72 -9.41 -1.20
CA ALA A 61 -13.77 -10.47 -1.52
C ALA A 61 -12.48 -9.87 -2.08
N LEU A 62 -11.34 -10.38 -1.65
CA LEU A 62 -10.04 -9.86 -2.03
C LEU A 62 -9.05 -10.99 -2.28
N ARG A 63 -8.28 -10.88 -3.36
CA ARG A 63 -7.18 -11.79 -3.70
C ARG A 63 -5.96 -11.00 -4.14
N PHE A 64 -4.80 -11.46 -3.71
CA PHE A 64 -3.52 -10.97 -4.17
C PHE A 64 -2.68 -12.12 -4.70
N SER A 65 -1.91 -11.84 -5.72
CA SER A 65 -0.87 -12.73 -6.21
C SER A 65 0.41 -11.94 -6.44
N VAL A 66 1.53 -12.48 -6.02
CA VAL A 66 2.85 -11.86 -6.20
C VAL A 66 3.81 -12.94 -6.67
N ARG A 67 4.53 -12.65 -7.76
CA ARG A 67 5.56 -13.51 -8.33
C ARG A 67 6.84 -12.70 -8.54
N ALA A 68 7.96 -13.22 -8.05
CA ALA A 68 9.27 -12.63 -8.28
C ALA A 68 10.05 -13.50 -9.27
N GLU A 69 10.49 -12.93 -10.39
CA GLU A 69 11.27 -13.59 -11.43
C GLU A 69 12.38 -12.67 -11.90
N GLU A 70 13.60 -13.20 -11.97
CA GLU A 70 14.80 -12.58 -12.60
C GLU A 70 14.94 -11.06 -12.39
N GLY A 71 14.72 -10.60 -11.15
CA GLY A 71 14.86 -9.17 -10.78
C GLY A 71 13.62 -8.31 -10.99
N ALA A 72 12.52 -8.88 -11.48
CA ALA A 72 11.21 -8.23 -11.56
C ALA A 72 10.23 -8.82 -10.53
N VAL A 73 9.33 -7.98 -10.03
CA VAL A 73 8.20 -8.40 -9.18
C VAL A 73 6.91 -8.10 -9.91
N HIS A 74 6.15 -9.15 -10.15
CA HIS A 74 4.81 -9.07 -10.71
C HIS A 74 3.80 -9.18 -9.59
N ALA A 75 2.85 -8.27 -9.52
CA ALA A 75 1.80 -8.29 -8.52
C ALA A 75 0.44 -8.05 -9.19
N ALA A 76 -0.55 -8.78 -8.76
CA ALA A 76 -1.93 -8.62 -9.18
C ALA A 76 -2.85 -8.62 -7.95
N GLY A 77 -3.96 -7.90 -8.05
CA GLY A 77 -4.98 -7.89 -7.02
C GLY A 77 -6.38 -7.80 -7.64
N LEU A 78 -7.30 -8.51 -7.05
CA LEU A 78 -8.71 -8.46 -7.38
C LEU A 78 -9.48 -8.08 -6.11
N LEU A 79 -10.29 -7.06 -6.20
CA LEU A 79 -11.22 -6.61 -5.18
C LEU A 79 -12.62 -6.66 -5.79
N VAL A 80 -13.52 -7.39 -5.15
CA VAL A 80 -14.94 -7.43 -5.49
C VAL A 80 -15.73 -6.98 -4.28
N GLU A 81 -16.60 -6.00 -4.48
CA GLU A 81 -17.48 -5.46 -3.45
C GLU A 81 -18.93 -5.66 -3.87
N ARG A 82 -19.75 -6.22 -2.98
CA ARG A 82 -21.18 -6.36 -3.20
C ARG A 82 -21.88 -5.06 -2.86
N LEU A 83 -22.21 -4.29 -3.85
CA LEU A 83 -22.95 -3.05 -3.64
C LEU A 83 -24.41 -3.34 -3.22
N PRO A 84 -25.03 -2.47 -2.39
CA PRO A 84 -26.45 -2.55 -2.11
C PRO A 84 -27.26 -2.53 -3.41
N ALA A 85 -28.32 -3.34 -3.47
CA ALA A 85 -29.18 -3.39 -4.65
C ALA A 85 -29.70 -1.99 -4.99
N ALA A 86 -29.37 -1.50 -6.17
CA ALA A 86 -30.09 -0.37 -6.73
C ALA A 86 -31.50 -0.83 -7.07
N THR A 87 -32.48 0.07 -6.94
CA THR A 87 -33.88 -0.24 -7.21
C THR A 87 -34.05 -0.83 -8.62
N GLY A 88 -34.45 -2.08 -8.71
CA GLY A 88 -34.67 -2.78 -9.98
C GLY A 88 -33.52 -3.63 -10.51
N LEU A 89 -32.35 -3.70 -9.82
CA LEU A 89 -31.27 -4.62 -10.15
C LEU A 89 -31.26 -5.79 -9.16
N ALA A 90 -31.09 -7.01 -9.68
CA ALA A 90 -30.84 -8.18 -8.85
C ALA A 90 -29.43 -8.04 -8.22
N SER A 91 -29.33 -8.24 -6.92
CA SER A 91 -28.03 -8.35 -6.23
C SER A 91 -27.90 -9.77 -5.69
N LEU A 92 -26.65 -10.28 -5.68
CA LEU A 92 -26.36 -11.53 -4.99
C LEU A 92 -26.68 -11.38 -3.49
N SER A 93 -27.20 -12.44 -2.89
CA SER A 93 -27.26 -12.50 -1.43
C SER A 93 -25.86 -12.57 -0.84
N PRO A 94 -25.67 -12.31 0.47
CA PRO A 94 -24.37 -12.49 1.13
C PRO A 94 -23.80 -13.89 0.95
N GLU A 95 -24.66 -14.92 1.01
CA GLU A 95 -24.29 -16.32 0.88
C GLU A 95 -23.81 -16.63 -0.55
N GLU A 96 -24.57 -16.22 -1.57
CA GLU A 96 -24.21 -16.37 -2.98
C GLU A 96 -22.92 -15.63 -3.32
N PHE A 97 -22.71 -14.44 -2.76
CA PHE A 97 -21.47 -13.67 -2.93
C PHE A 97 -20.27 -14.42 -2.33
N ALA A 98 -20.41 -14.93 -1.11
CA ALA A 98 -19.36 -15.69 -0.45
C ALA A 98 -19.05 -17.01 -1.17
N GLU A 99 -20.06 -17.69 -1.70
CA GLU A 99 -19.89 -18.92 -2.48
C GLU A 99 -19.19 -18.65 -3.80
N THR A 100 -19.58 -17.60 -4.51
CA THR A 100 -19.02 -17.25 -5.82
C THR A 100 -17.60 -16.69 -5.72
N TYR A 101 -17.34 -15.76 -4.80
CA TYR A 101 -16.10 -15.01 -4.73
C TYR A 101 -15.20 -15.37 -3.55
N GLY A 102 -15.73 -16.02 -2.53
CA GLY A 102 -14.97 -16.48 -1.36
C GLY A 102 -13.90 -17.52 -1.69
N THR A 103 -14.11 -18.30 -2.73
CA THR A 103 -13.24 -19.41 -3.17
C THR A 103 -12.40 -19.09 -4.41
N LEU A 104 -12.31 -17.81 -4.82
CA LEU A 104 -11.45 -17.43 -5.93
C LEU A 104 -10.04 -18.03 -5.76
N PRO A 105 -9.52 -18.79 -6.73
CA PRO A 105 -8.24 -19.45 -6.60
C PRO A 105 -7.11 -18.44 -6.38
N GLN A 106 -6.09 -18.85 -5.63
CA GLN A 106 -4.81 -18.13 -5.61
C GLN A 106 -4.09 -18.40 -6.93
N ALA A 107 -4.51 -17.68 -7.95
CA ALA A 107 -3.93 -17.82 -9.28
C ALA A 107 -2.62 -17.04 -9.39
N ASP A 108 -1.77 -17.48 -10.30
CA ASP A 108 -0.63 -16.69 -10.79
C ASP A 108 -1.12 -15.28 -11.21
N PRO A 109 -0.36 -14.19 -10.93
CA PRO A 109 -0.74 -12.86 -11.38
C PRO A 109 -1.08 -12.79 -12.86
N ALA A 110 -0.34 -13.49 -13.72
CA ALA A 110 -0.61 -13.53 -15.15
C ALA A 110 -1.95 -14.22 -15.46
N ALA A 111 -2.28 -15.31 -14.72
CA ALA A 111 -3.56 -15.99 -14.87
C ALA A 111 -4.72 -15.14 -14.35
N LEU A 112 -4.53 -14.41 -13.25
CA LEU A 112 -5.53 -13.46 -12.75
C LEU A 112 -5.90 -12.38 -13.79
N PHE A 113 -4.96 -11.97 -14.63
CA PHE A 113 -5.19 -10.98 -15.69
C PHE A 113 -5.55 -11.60 -17.04
N ALA A 114 -5.05 -12.79 -17.35
CA ALA A 114 -5.33 -13.47 -18.62
C ALA A 114 -6.69 -14.16 -18.64
N GLU A 115 -7.16 -14.62 -17.48
CA GLU A 115 -8.46 -15.27 -17.33
C GLU A 115 -9.60 -14.32 -16.96
N VAL A 116 -9.27 -13.09 -16.60
CA VAL A 116 -10.26 -12.05 -16.30
C VAL A 116 -10.71 -11.38 -17.62
N ASP A 117 -11.40 -12.14 -18.42
CA ASP A 117 -12.58 -11.62 -19.05
C ASP A 117 -13.53 -11.25 -17.91
N ALA A 118 -13.66 -9.96 -17.62
CA ALA A 118 -14.43 -9.50 -16.47
C ALA A 118 -15.88 -9.98 -16.52
N ASP A 119 -16.45 -10.15 -17.72
CA ASP A 119 -17.77 -10.72 -17.95
C ASP A 119 -17.84 -12.18 -17.49
N ARG A 120 -16.79 -12.95 -17.73
CA ARG A 120 -16.69 -14.33 -17.35
C ARG A 120 -16.43 -14.53 -15.86
N LEU A 121 -15.61 -13.65 -15.25
CA LEU A 121 -15.31 -13.72 -13.83
C LEU A 121 -16.50 -13.30 -12.96
N LEU A 122 -17.26 -12.32 -13.42
CA LEU A 122 -18.39 -11.77 -12.67
C LEU A 122 -19.70 -12.46 -13.04
N GLY A 123 -19.73 -13.23 -14.13
CA GLY A 123 -20.94 -13.92 -14.60
C GLY A 123 -22.08 -12.98 -15.02
N HIS A 124 -21.78 -11.69 -15.19
CA HIS A 124 -22.72 -10.63 -15.50
C HIS A 124 -22.14 -9.70 -16.56
N ASP A 125 -23.01 -9.13 -17.39
CA ASP A 125 -22.63 -8.07 -18.31
C ASP A 125 -22.11 -6.86 -17.55
N LEU A 126 -20.92 -6.38 -17.90
CA LEU A 126 -20.38 -5.16 -17.32
C LEU A 126 -21.22 -3.95 -17.76
N LEU A 127 -21.77 -3.23 -16.79
CA LEU A 127 -22.48 -1.99 -17.06
C LEU A 127 -21.53 -0.86 -17.49
N SER A 128 -20.31 -0.86 -16.96
CA SER A 128 -19.25 0.07 -17.33
C SER A 128 -17.88 -0.49 -16.96
N ALA A 129 -16.86 -0.15 -17.73
CA ALA A 129 -15.47 -0.46 -17.42
C ALA A 129 -14.59 0.79 -17.61
N GLU A 130 -13.66 1.01 -16.69
CA GLU A 130 -12.66 2.07 -16.79
C GLU A 130 -11.27 1.49 -16.56
N THR A 131 -10.35 1.77 -17.49
CA THR A 131 -8.95 1.37 -17.36
C THR A 131 -8.10 2.57 -16.99
N ARG A 132 -7.32 2.44 -15.93
CA ARG A 132 -6.38 3.46 -15.48
C ARG A 132 -4.97 2.89 -15.39
N PRO A 133 -3.94 3.62 -15.88
CA PRO A 133 -2.57 3.19 -15.70
C PRO A 133 -2.19 3.21 -14.22
N VAL A 134 -1.57 2.13 -13.76
CA VAL A 134 -0.99 2.05 -12.42
C VAL A 134 0.51 2.27 -12.53
N THR A 135 1.02 3.29 -11.87
CA THR A 135 2.45 3.60 -11.84
C THR A 135 2.96 3.66 -10.41
N TRP A 136 4.14 3.08 -10.18
CA TRP A 136 4.82 3.23 -8.93
C TRP A 136 5.39 4.65 -8.82
N ARG A 137 5.00 5.42 -7.81
CA ARG A 137 5.46 6.79 -7.65
C ARG A 137 5.65 7.14 -6.17
N CYS A 138 6.88 7.47 -5.80
CA CYS A 138 7.14 8.10 -4.52
C CYS A 138 6.96 9.63 -4.61
N ARG A 139 6.46 10.21 -3.53
CA ARG A 139 6.31 11.68 -3.41
C ARG A 139 7.50 12.33 -2.71
N CYS A 140 8.55 11.57 -2.35
CA CYS A 140 9.74 12.15 -1.76
C CYS A 140 10.49 13.05 -2.76
N SER A 141 11.12 14.08 -2.27
CA SER A 141 11.94 15.01 -3.06
C SER A 141 12.90 15.76 -2.13
N GLN A 142 13.99 16.29 -2.68
CA GLN A 142 14.93 17.10 -1.92
C GLN A 142 14.26 18.27 -1.16
N PRO A 143 13.37 19.09 -1.80
CA PRO A 143 12.69 20.17 -1.09
C PRO A 143 11.82 19.69 0.07
N ARG A 144 11.20 18.50 -0.06
CA ARG A 144 10.37 17.93 1.00
C ARG A 144 11.20 17.46 2.19
N VAL A 145 12.37 16.90 1.93
CA VAL A 145 13.34 16.51 2.96
C VAL A 145 13.85 17.75 3.70
N GLU A 146 14.21 18.81 2.98
CA GLU A 146 14.64 20.06 3.56
C GLU A 146 13.54 20.73 4.41
N GLY A 147 12.30 20.72 3.94
CA GLY A 147 11.16 21.20 4.71
C GLY A 147 10.89 20.40 5.99
N MET A 148 11.13 19.08 5.94
CA MET A 148 11.05 18.23 7.13
C MET A 148 12.17 18.59 8.14
N LEU A 149 13.40 18.76 7.68
CA LEU A 149 14.50 19.22 8.53
C LEU A 149 14.19 20.58 9.14
N ALA A 150 13.70 21.53 8.36
CA ALA A 150 13.32 22.86 8.85
C ALA A 150 12.28 22.77 10.00
N SER A 151 11.41 21.78 10.00
CA SER A 151 10.43 21.58 11.07
C SER A 151 11.00 21.11 12.41
N LEU A 152 12.27 20.67 12.45
CA LEU A 152 12.97 20.30 13.69
C LEU A 152 13.37 21.54 14.50
N GLY A 153 13.45 22.69 13.85
CA GLY A 153 13.83 23.96 14.48
C GLY A 153 15.34 24.23 14.48
N VAL A 154 15.68 25.51 14.74
CA VAL A 154 17.05 26.03 14.62
C VAL A 154 18.03 25.28 15.53
N ALA A 155 17.68 25.01 16.77
CA ALA A 155 18.57 24.37 17.74
C ALA A 155 19.04 22.98 17.29
N GLU A 156 18.12 22.16 16.81
CA GLU A 156 18.42 20.81 16.33
C GLU A 156 19.27 20.84 15.06
N LEU A 157 18.94 21.73 14.12
CA LEU A 157 19.74 21.89 12.90
C LEU A 157 21.17 22.37 13.20
N GLN A 158 21.36 23.21 14.21
CA GLN A 158 22.70 23.64 14.65
C GLN A 158 23.52 22.49 15.24
N SER A 159 22.87 21.58 16.00
CA SER A 159 23.51 20.36 16.52
C SER A 159 23.95 19.45 15.37
N MET A 160 23.08 19.18 14.41
CA MET A 160 23.39 18.38 13.22
C MET A 160 24.53 19.00 12.39
N LEU A 161 24.55 20.33 12.26
CA LEU A 161 25.62 21.03 11.56
C LEU A 161 26.97 20.90 12.28
N ALA A 162 26.97 20.99 13.60
CA ALA A 162 28.19 20.92 14.41
C ALA A 162 28.74 19.45 14.51
N GLU A 163 27.90 18.46 14.58
CA GLU A 163 28.28 17.07 14.79
C GLU A 163 28.60 16.34 13.47
N ASP A 164 27.73 16.49 12.47
CA ASP A 164 27.77 15.69 11.24
C ASP A 164 28.11 16.52 9.99
N ASN A 165 28.14 17.83 10.10
CA ASN A 165 28.31 18.75 8.98
C ASN A 165 27.36 18.47 7.82
N GLY A 166 26.16 18.04 8.12
CA GLY A 166 25.14 17.68 7.13
C GLY A 166 24.08 16.73 7.68
N ALA A 167 23.22 16.22 6.81
CA ALA A 167 22.22 15.21 7.15
C ALA A 167 22.02 14.22 6.01
N GLY A 168 22.00 12.93 6.33
CA GLY A 168 21.65 11.84 5.42
C GLY A 168 20.27 11.29 5.75
N ILE A 169 19.33 11.35 4.82
CA ILE A 169 17.96 10.89 5.00
C ILE A 169 17.62 9.82 3.97
N THR A 170 17.14 8.67 4.41
CA THR A 170 16.64 7.62 3.52
C THR A 170 15.13 7.60 3.52
N CYS A 171 14.51 7.65 2.35
CA CYS A 171 13.07 7.54 2.23
C CYS A 171 12.63 6.11 2.56
N HIS A 172 11.82 5.93 3.59
CA HIS A 172 11.31 4.60 4.01
C HIS A 172 10.39 3.93 2.97
N PHE A 173 9.83 4.70 2.02
CA PHE A 173 8.95 4.15 0.99
C PHE A 173 9.70 3.66 -0.26
N CYS A 174 10.73 4.42 -0.72
CA CYS A 174 11.42 4.11 -1.98
C CYS A 174 12.92 3.83 -1.82
N ASN A 175 13.45 3.90 -0.63
CA ASN A 175 14.87 3.74 -0.31
C ASN A 175 15.83 4.74 -1.01
N LEU A 176 15.30 5.79 -1.66
CA LEU A 176 16.16 6.86 -2.16
C LEU A 176 16.82 7.57 -0.99
N GLN A 177 18.11 7.80 -1.14
CA GLN A 177 18.92 8.54 -0.18
C GLN A 177 19.02 10.01 -0.62
N TYR A 178 18.82 10.89 0.34
CA TYR A 178 18.97 12.34 0.21
C TYR A 178 20.08 12.80 1.12
N THR A 179 20.94 13.67 0.61
CA THR A 179 22.00 14.30 1.39
C THR A 179 21.74 15.79 1.42
N VAL A 180 21.77 16.36 2.63
CA VAL A 180 21.74 17.80 2.86
C VAL A 180 23.10 18.19 3.42
N THR A 181 23.87 18.97 2.66
CA THR A 181 25.22 19.39 3.05
C THR A 181 25.18 20.40 4.19
N GLY A 182 26.30 20.57 4.91
CA GLY A 182 26.43 21.58 5.97
C GLY A 182 26.15 23.01 5.48
N GLU A 183 26.57 23.35 4.27
CA GLU A 183 26.24 24.64 3.65
C GLU A 183 24.73 24.83 3.51
N ARG A 184 24.04 23.77 3.03
CA ARG A 184 22.60 23.82 2.86
C ARG A 184 21.84 23.87 4.20
N LEU A 185 22.32 23.16 5.23
CA LEU A 185 21.79 23.28 6.60
C LEU A 185 21.94 24.71 7.14
N ALA A 186 23.09 25.34 6.94
CA ALA A 186 23.33 26.71 7.37
C ALA A 186 22.40 27.72 6.68
N GLU A 187 22.09 27.53 5.39
CA GLU A 187 21.09 28.33 4.67
C GLU A 187 19.69 28.18 5.27
N ILE A 188 19.27 26.94 5.57
CA ILE A 188 17.96 26.65 6.19
C ILE A 188 17.90 27.33 7.58
N ILE A 189 18.94 27.21 8.40
CA ILE A 189 19.02 27.85 9.72
C ILE A 189 18.87 29.37 9.60
N THR A 190 19.58 29.98 8.64
CA THR A 190 19.53 31.42 8.40
C THR A 190 18.12 31.87 8.02
N ALA A 191 17.45 31.13 7.11
CA ALA A 191 16.08 31.41 6.70
C ALA A 191 15.10 31.35 7.87
N LEU A 192 15.18 30.28 8.68
CA LEU A 192 14.31 30.11 9.85
C LEU A 192 14.53 31.18 10.92
N SER A 193 15.76 31.69 11.06
CA SER A 193 16.08 32.71 12.03
C SER A 193 15.65 34.12 11.58
N ALA A 194 15.42 34.32 10.28
CA ALA A 194 14.92 35.58 9.73
C ALA A 194 13.39 35.72 9.84
N ASP A 195 12.69 34.59 9.93
CA ASP A 195 11.21 34.49 10.01
C ASP A 195 10.69 34.43 11.46
N ALA A 196 11.58 34.42 12.45
CA ALA A 196 11.27 34.35 13.90
C ALA A 196 11.30 35.71 14.55
#